data_9e13e17b08f98736ad806108ac928442
#
_entry.id   9e13e17b08f98736ad806108ac928442
#
_cell.length_a   1.000
_cell.length_b   1.000
_cell.length_c   1.000
_cell.angle_alpha   90.00
_cell.angle_beta   90.00
_cell.angle_gamma   90.00
#
_symmetry.space_group_name_H-M   'P 1'
#
loop_
_entity.id
_entity.type
_entity.pdbx_description
1 polymer ?
#
loop_
_entity_poly.entity_id
_entity_poly.type
_entity_poly.pdbx_seq_one_letter_code
_entity_poly.pdbx_strand_id
1 'polypeptide(L)'
;MIYSSKDMESRAVLDTAAKICAAARTAPKTRGMDGLVTCVLTGEDKSQLAAQMRKLADELDYAFFNRDADSVDASDAVVLLSLIHISEPTR
;
A
#
# COMPACT_ATOMS: atom_id res chain seq x y z
N MET A 1 0.19 -10.57 -30.94
CA MET A 1 0.12 -10.97 -29.53
C MET A 1 -1.26 -10.69 -28.97
N ILE A 2 -1.76 -11.62 -28.18
CA ILE A 2 -3.09 -11.48 -27.63
C ILE A 2 -2.99 -11.24 -26.13
N TYR A 3 -3.69 -10.25 -25.66
CA TYR A 3 -3.77 -9.97 -24.23
C TYR A 3 -5.17 -10.34 -23.74
N SER A 4 -5.25 -11.18 -22.73
CA SER A 4 -6.55 -11.57 -22.17
C SER A 4 -7.18 -10.42 -21.39
N SER A 5 -8.47 -10.52 -21.11
CA SER A 5 -9.16 -9.54 -20.28
C SER A 5 -8.48 -9.43 -18.92
N LYS A 6 -8.07 -10.56 -18.36
CA LYS A 6 -7.42 -10.58 -17.07
C LYS A 6 -6.08 -9.85 -17.10
N ASP A 7 -5.31 -10.02 -18.17
CA ASP A 7 -4.04 -9.33 -18.34
C ASP A 7 -4.25 -7.83 -18.44
N MET A 8 -5.26 -7.40 -19.18
CA MET A 8 -5.56 -5.98 -19.33
C MET A 8 -6.07 -5.37 -18.04
N GLU A 9 -6.87 -6.11 -17.29
CA GLU A 9 -7.35 -5.66 -16.00
C GLU A 9 -6.22 -5.50 -15.01
N SER A 10 -5.27 -6.43 -14.99
CA SER A 10 -4.10 -6.33 -14.12
C SER A 10 -3.26 -5.09 -14.45
N ARG A 11 -3.09 -4.79 -15.74
CA ARG A 11 -2.38 -3.59 -16.15
C ARG A 11 -3.12 -2.33 -15.73
N ALA A 12 -4.46 -2.33 -15.85
CA ALA A 12 -5.25 -1.18 -15.45
C ALA A 12 -5.16 -0.93 -13.96
N VAL A 13 -5.11 -1.99 -13.15
CA VAL A 13 -4.94 -1.86 -11.71
C VAL A 13 -3.59 -1.20 -11.39
N LEU A 14 -2.52 -1.66 -12.03
CA LEU A 14 -1.19 -1.08 -11.82
C LEU A 14 -1.13 0.37 -12.28
N ASP A 15 -1.74 0.70 -13.41
CA ASP A 15 -1.79 2.07 -13.90
C ASP A 15 -2.53 2.97 -12.92
N THR A 16 -3.64 2.48 -12.38
CA THR A 16 -4.40 3.22 -11.38
C THR A 16 -3.59 3.43 -10.11
N ALA A 17 -2.91 2.38 -9.65
CA ALA A 17 -2.05 2.49 -8.48
C ALA A 17 -0.93 3.52 -8.69
N ALA A 18 -0.34 3.53 -9.88
CA ALA A 18 0.70 4.51 -10.22
C ALA A 18 0.15 5.93 -10.17
N LYS A 19 -1.07 6.14 -10.64
CA LYS A 19 -1.71 7.45 -10.61
C LYS A 19 -2.00 7.89 -9.17
N ILE A 20 -2.40 6.96 -8.33
CA ILE A 20 -2.63 7.24 -6.91
C ILE A 20 -1.32 7.68 -6.25
N CYS A 21 -0.23 6.99 -6.54
CA CYS A 21 1.07 7.35 -6.00
C CYS A 21 1.50 8.75 -6.46
N ALA A 22 1.29 9.05 -7.74
CA ALA A 22 1.62 10.36 -8.29
C ALA A 22 0.77 11.46 -7.64
N ALA A 23 -0.53 11.19 -7.48
CA ALA A 23 -1.42 12.15 -6.84
C ALA A 23 -1.01 12.42 -5.40
N ALA A 24 -0.64 11.37 -4.67
CA ALA A 24 -0.18 11.53 -3.30
C ALA A 24 1.10 12.34 -3.23
N ARG A 25 1.99 12.15 -4.21
CA ARG A 25 3.26 12.88 -4.25
C ARG A 25 3.04 14.37 -4.46
N THR A 26 2.07 14.73 -5.30
CA THR A 26 1.81 16.13 -5.62
C THR A 26 0.83 16.78 -4.67
N ALA A 27 0.16 16.03 -3.81
CA ALA A 27 -0.79 16.58 -2.87
C ALA A 27 -0.09 17.44 -1.83
N PRO A 28 -0.73 18.54 -1.37
CA PRO A 28 -0.16 19.35 -0.33
C PRO A 28 0.02 18.56 0.97
N LYS A 29 1.16 18.73 1.63
CA LYS A 29 1.42 18.07 2.90
C LYS A 29 1.43 19.10 4.02
N THR A 30 1.03 18.65 5.19
CA THR A 30 1.02 19.52 6.35
C THR A 30 2.42 20.04 6.61
N ARG A 31 2.52 21.32 6.82
CA ARG A 31 3.79 22.00 7.13
C ARG A 31 4.83 21.90 6.02
N GLY A 32 4.37 21.67 4.80
CA GLY A 32 5.29 21.58 3.67
C GLY A 32 6.26 20.41 3.73
N MET A 33 5.97 19.40 4.54
CA MET A 33 6.84 18.25 4.65
C MET A 33 6.71 17.37 3.43
N ASP A 34 7.81 17.00 2.82
CA ASP A 34 7.83 16.17 1.65
C ASP A 34 8.65 14.91 1.88
N GLY A 35 8.22 14.14 2.86
CA GLY A 35 8.87 12.87 3.16
C GLY A 35 7.98 11.68 2.80
N LEU A 36 7.22 11.81 1.73
CA LEU A 36 6.31 10.76 1.32
C LEU A 36 7.05 9.63 0.60
N VAL A 37 6.81 8.43 1.05
CA VAL A 37 7.28 7.23 0.37
C VAL A 37 6.05 6.44 -0.03
N THR A 38 6.02 5.99 -1.28
CA THR A 38 4.91 5.19 -1.79
C THR A 38 5.45 3.88 -2.33
N CYS A 39 4.66 2.82 -2.21
CA CYS A 39 4.96 1.59 -2.91
C CYS A 39 3.67 0.86 -3.24
N VAL A 40 3.76 -0.04 -4.20
CA VAL A 40 2.62 -0.84 -4.63
C VAL A 40 3.01 -2.30 -4.46
N LEU A 41 2.17 -3.05 -3.78
CA LEU A 41 2.40 -4.48 -3.56
C LEU A 41 1.39 -5.29 -4.33
N THR A 42 1.86 -6.33 -4.98
CA THR A 42 1.02 -7.29 -5.68
C THR A 42 1.55 -8.70 -5.40
N GLY A 43 0.77 -9.70 -5.74
CA GLY A 43 1.23 -11.09 -5.68
C GLY A 43 1.74 -11.51 -4.31
N GLU A 44 2.94 -12.07 -4.29
CA GLU A 44 3.51 -12.62 -3.07
C GLU A 44 3.82 -11.58 -2.01
N ASP A 45 4.27 -10.41 -2.42
CA ASP A 45 4.55 -9.34 -1.46
C ASP A 45 3.29 -8.92 -0.72
N LYS A 46 2.19 -8.86 -1.44
CA LYS A 46 0.89 -8.56 -0.85
C LYS A 46 0.48 -9.65 0.14
N SER A 47 0.69 -10.91 -0.23
CA SER A 47 0.39 -12.03 0.65
C SER A 47 1.25 -12.01 1.91
N GLN A 48 2.51 -11.62 1.79
CA GLN A 48 3.38 -11.49 2.94
C GLN A 48 2.93 -10.38 3.88
N LEU A 49 2.43 -9.29 3.33
CA LEU A 49 1.87 -8.21 4.15
C LEU A 49 0.68 -8.72 4.95
N ALA A 50 -0.24 -9.44 4.30
CA ALA A 50 -1.41 -9.99 4.97
C ALA A 50 -1.01 -10.96 6.08
N ALA A 51 0.01 -11.79 5.84
CA ALA A 51 0.52 -12.72 6.84
C ALA A 51 1.08 -11.99 8.06
N GLN A 52 1.81 -10.90 7.83
CA GLN A 52 2.34 -10.10 8.94
C GLN A 52 1.22 -9.42 9.72
N MET A 53 0.18 -8.96 9.03
CA MET A 53 -0.96 -8.35 9.70
C MET A 53 -1.65 -9.36 10.61
N ARG A 54 -1.79 -10.61 10.16
CA ARG A 54 -2.39 -11.66 10.97
C ARG A 54 -1.53 -12.00 12.20
N LYS A 55 -0.23 -11.99 12.01
CA LYS A 55 0.71 -12.23 13.10
C LYS A 55 0.60 -11.13 14.15
N LEU A 56 0.52 -9.89 13.71
CA LEU A 56 0.35 -8.76 14.61
C LEU A 56 -1.01 -8.79 15.32
N ALA A 57 -2.04 -9.29 14.64
CA ALA A 57 -3.35 -9.43 15.26
C ALA A 57 -3.27 -10.33 16.48
N ASP A 58 -2.53 -11.43 16.37
CA ASP A 58 -2.35 -12.35 17.50
C ASP A 58 -1.47 -11.74 18.58
N GLU A 59 -0.36 -11.13 18.20
CA GLU A 59 0.60 -10.59 19.18
C GLU A 59 0.03 -9.41 19.96
N LEU A 60 -0.75 -8.56 19.30
CA LEU A 60 -1.28 -7.35 19.91
C LEU A 60 -2.73 -7.49 20.35
N ASP A 61 -3.30 -8.66 20.14
CA ASP A 61 -4.70 -8.93 20.47
C ASP A 61 -5.65 -7.93 19.78
N TYR A 62 -5.35 -7.61 18.53
CA TYR A 62 -6.20 -6.74 17.70
C TYR A 62 -6.85 -7.56 16.61
N ALA A 63 -7.98 -8.18 16.94
CA ALA A 63 -8.67 -9.08 16.02
C ALA A 63 -9.06 -8.40 14.70
N PHE A 64 -9.28 -7.10 14.70
CA PHE A 64 -9.66 -6.39 13.47
C PHE A 64 -8.57 -6.43 12.39
N PHE A 65 -7.32 -6.68 12.77
CA PHE A 65 -6.25 -6.82 11.78
C PHE A 65 -6.46 -8.06 10.91
N ASN A 66 -7.16 -9.07 11.41
CA ASN A 66 -7.46 -10.25 10.60
C ASN A 66 -8.41 -9.89 9.46
N ARG A 67 -9.40 -9.04 9.73
CA ARG A 67 -10.33 -8.58 8.72
C ARG A 67 -9.61 -7.72 7.69
N ASP A 68 -8.71 -6.87 8.14
CA ASP A 68 -7.94 -6.02 7.25
C ASP A 68 -7.01 -6.88 6.37
N ALA A 69 -6.42 -7.93 6.95
CA ALA A 69 -5.58 -8.85 6.19
C ALA A 69 -6.39 -9.59 5.12
N ASP A 70 -7.63 -9.95 5.44
CA ASP A 70 -8.53 -10.57 4.46
C ASP A 70 -8.81 -9.61 3.30
N SER A 71 -8.98 -8.34 3.59
CA SER A 71 -9.19 -7.32 2.55
C SER A 71 -7.95 -7.17 1.68
N VAL A 72 -6.76 -7.22 2.28
CA VAL A 72 -5.51 -7.17 1.53
C VAL A 72 -5.41 -8.37 0.59
N ASP A 73 -5.70 -9.56 1.08
CA ASP A 73 -5.65 -10.77 0.25
C ASP A 73 -6.66 -10.73 -0.89
N ALA A 74 -7.82 -10.13 -0.66
CA ALA A 74 -8.86 -10.05 -1.67
C ALA A 74 -8.59 -8.96 -2.73
N SER A 75 -7.63 -8.07 -2.47
CA SER A 75 -7.32 -6.98 -3.38
C SER A 75 -6.36 -7.42 -4.47
N ASP A 76 -6.41 -6.79 -5.62
CA ASP A 76 -5.46 -7.07 -6.69
C ASP A 76 -4.13 -6.37 -6.44
N ALA A 77 -4.16 -5.25 -5.77
CA ALA A 77 -2.96 -4.48 -5.43
C ALA A 77 -3.20 -3.69 -4.17
N VAL A 78 -2.12 -3.37 -3.47
CA VAL A 78 -2.18 -2.54 -2.27
C VAL A 78 -1.20 -1.38 -2.47
N VAL A 79 -1.68 -0.17 -2.23
CA VAL A 79 -0.84 1.02 -2.27
C VAL A 79 -0.52 1.39 -0.83
N LEU A 80 0.76 1.48 -0.52
CA LEU A 80 1.21 1.91 0.79
C LEU A 80 1.76 3.32 0.69
N LEU A 81 1.25 4.19 1.55
CA LEU A 81 1.68 5.57 1.62
C LEU A 81 2.22 5.82 3.01
N SER A 82 3.46 6.25 3.10
CA SER A 82 4.06 6.56 4.38
C SER A 82 4.63 7.96 4.37
N LEU A 83 4.29 8.72 5.38
CA LEU A 83 4.90 10.04 5.56
C LEU A 83 6.06 9.85 6.50
N ILE A 84 7.27 9.99 5.96
CA ILE A 84 8.46 9.91 6.77
C ILE A 84 8.70 11.30 7.30
N HIS A 85 8.66 11.41 8.61
CA HIS A 85 8.91 12.68 9.26
C HIS A 85 10.41 12.86 9.38
N ILE A 86 10.96 13.66 8.49
CA ILE A 86 12.37 13.97 8.57
C ILE A 86 12.48 15.11 9.56
N SER A 87 12.64 14.77 10.82
CA SER A 87 12.76 15.83 11.79
C SER A 87 14.20 16.19 11.94
N GLU A 88 14.43 17.44 12.26
CA GLU A 88 15.74 17.90 12.56
C GLU A 88 16.11 17.28 13.86
N PRO A 89 17.31 16.80 13.98
CA PRO A 89 17.71 16.18 15.22
C PRO A 89 17.89 17.14 16.34
N THR A 90 17.37 18.25 16.22
CA THR A 90 17.58 19.14 17.21
C THR A 90 16.68 19.23 18.08
N ARG A 91 16.94 19.57 18.74
CA ARG A 91 16.06 19.98 19.50
C ARG A 91 16.03 19.82 20.59
#